data_18bb09531b7342d63304f63ac3892bd7
#
_entry.id   18bb09531b7342d63304f63ac3892bd7
#
_cell.length_a   1.000
_cell.length_b   1.000
_cell.length_c   1.000
_cell.angle_alpha   90.00
_cell.angle_beta   90.00
_cell.angle_gamma   90.00
#
_symmetry.space_group_name_H-M   'P 1'
#
loop_
_entity.id
_entity.type
_entity.pdbx_description
1 polymer ?
#
loop_
_entity_poly.entity_id
_entity_poly.type
_entity_poly.pdbx_seq_one_letter_code
_entity_poly.pdbx_strand_id
1 'polypeptide(L)'
;MATEDASLRQKAVGKAMNILENEFSYDRMSIVLATKIHDVIKEVTGNTDPYRAIKEKEMAIVRELYSEIVSQYKDDMKDFIKLATVANALDFFKELGEVKEDIRKPVNFTIDDSDCLKEKLKGASEVLYLADNAGEVYFDLPLIKWMRRYADVTYVVKPSPVQNDVTIEDIRKAGLEDEFGRIITTGVASPGIVFDLASEEFKREFESADLIFAKGMGYYESLSELPKQGRFFYCLMAKCKPVARSLGVPVNSYVAMLC
;
A
#
# COMPACT_ATOMS: atom_id res chain seq x y z
N MET A 1 14.10 6.55 -14.35
CA MET A 1 12.69 6.19 -14.41
C MET A 1 11.82 7.23 -15.11
N ALA A 2 11.70 8.46 -14.58
CA ALA A 2 10.80 9.44 -15.17
C ALA A 2 11.23 9.93 -16.56
N THR A 3 12.54 10.05 -16.81
CA THR A 3 13.09 10.49 -18.11
C THR A 3 14.57 10.14 -18.26
N GLU A 4 14.99 9.88 -19.50
CA GLU A 4 16.41 9.75 -19.90
C GLU A 4 17.03 11.09 -20.26
N ASP A 5 16.24 12.12 -20.53
CA ASP A 5 16.71 13.48 -20.84
C ASP A 5 17.33 14.14 -19.59
N ALA A 6 18.63 14.43 -19.67
CA ALA A 6 19.39 15.03 -18.58
C ALA A 6 18.90 16.42 -18.19
N SER A 7 18.43 17.24 -19.17
CA SER A 7 17.91 18.58 -18.93
C SER A 7 16.57 18.54 -18.18
N LEU A 8 15.65 17.67 -18.62
CA LEU A 8 14.38 17.46 -17.93
C LEU A 8 14.60 16.91 -16.52
N ARG A 9 15.56 15.97 -16.35
CA ARG A 9 15.93 15.44 -15.04
C ARG A 9 16.42 16.53 -14.10
N GLN A 10 17.34 17.39 -14.56
CA GLN A 10 17.85 18.51 -13.76
C GLN A 10 16.72 19.48 -13.39
N LYS A 11 15.84 19.81 -14.34
CA LYS A 11 14.68 20.67 -14.09
C LYS A 11 13.72 20.08 -13.06
N ALA A 12 13.42 18.77 -13.15
CA ALA A 12 12.55 18.08 -12.20
C ALA A 12 13.16 18.08 -10.79
N VAL A 13 14.46 17.75 -10.67
CA VAL A 13 15.18 17.80 -9.39
C VAL A 13 15.16 19.22 -8.80
N GLY A 14 15.44 20.27 -9.60
CA GLY A 14 15.41 21.65 -9.14
C GLY A 14 14.04 22.06 -8.59
N LYS A 15 12.95 21.70 -9.29
CA LYS A 15 11.59 21.97 -8.81
C LYS A 15 11.26 21.17 -7.53
N ALA A 16 11.65 19.90 -7.44
CA ALA A 16 11.45 19.08 -6.25
C ALA A 16 12.20 19.63 -5.03
N MET A 17 13.45 20.04 -5.21
CA MET A 17 14.24 20.69 -4.15
C MET A 17 13.61 22.01 -3.69
N ASN A 18 13.12 22.82 -4.62
CA ASN A 18 12.42 24.07 -4.28
C ASN A 18 11.16 23.82 -3.41
N ILE A 19 10.39 22.75 -3.69
CA ILE A 19 9.26 22.35 -2.85
C ILE A 19 9.77 21.99 -1.43
N LEU A 20 10.82 21.17 -1.32
CA LEU A 20 11.38 20.79 -0.03
C LEU A 20 11.88 22.00 0.75
N GLU A 21 12.65 22.90 0.14
CA GLU A 21 13.23 24.08 0.80
C GLU A 21 12.18 25.06 1.31
N ASN A 22 11.05 25.21 0.59
CA ASN A 22 10.02 26.21 0.93
C ASN A 22 8.84 25.64 1.73
N GLU A 23 8.58 24.33 1.64
CA GLU A 23 7.37 23.75 2.25
C GLU A 23 7.66 22.71 3.33
N PHE A 24 8.91 22.26 3.50
CA PHE A 24 9.23 21.30 4.55
C PHE A 24 9.04 21.93 5.93
N SER A 25 8.30 21.22 6.79
CA SER A 25 8.12 21.53 8.20
C SER A 25 7.96 20.22 8.96
N TYR A 26 8.43 20.17 10.20
CA TYR A 26 8.23 19.02 11.07
C TYR A 26 6.75 18.80 11.46
N ASP A 27 5.93 19.84 11.32
CA ASP A 27 4.49 19.79 11.63
C ASP A 27 3.63 19.42 10.39
N ARG A 28 4.26 19.21 9.24
CA ARG A 28 3.56 18.84 8.00
C ARG A 28 3.75 17.35 7.69
N MET A 29 2.65 16.67 7.40
CA MET A 29 2.71 15.27 6.95
C MET A 29 3.61 15.12 5.72
N SER A 30 4.54 14.17 5.76
CA SER A 30 5.49 13.85 4.67
C SER A 30 4.76 13.50 3.35
N ILE A 31 3.61 12.86 3.46
CA ILE A 31 2.75 12.45 2.32
C ILE A 31 2.32 13.64 1.46
N VAL A 32 2.02 14.79 2.07
CA VAL A 32 1.62 16.00 1.32
C VAL A 32 2.76 16.50 0.43
N LEU A 33 3.98 16.53 0.97
CA LEU A 33 5.17 16.92 0.21
C LEU A 33 5.52 15.89 -0.88
N ALA A 34 5.45 14.61 -0.53
CA ALA A 34 5.69 13.52 -1.48
C ALA A 34 4.73 13.60 -2.67
N THR A 35 3.44 13.85 -2.43
CA THR A 35 2.43 14.03 -3.48
C THR A 35 2.83 15.16 -4.44
N LYS A 36 3.14 16.34 -3.90
CA LYS A 36 3.55 17.50 -4.72
C LYS A 36 4.82 17.23 -5.53
N ILE A 37 5.80 16.53 -4.94
CA ILE A 37 7.04 16.16 -5.63
C ILE A 37 6.75 15.21 -6.79
N HIS A 38 5.91 14.18 -6.58
CA HIS A 38 5.53 13.26 -7.64
C HIS A 38 4.79 13.97 -8.77
N ASP A 39 3.87 14.87 -8.44
CA ASP A 39 3.12 15.63 -9.44
C ASP A 39 4.02 16.54 -10.27
N VAL A 40 4.95 17.26 -9.65
CA VAL A 40 5.89 18.12 -10.37
C VAL A 40 6.86 17.35 -11.25
N ILE A 41 7.26 16.13 -10.83
CA ILE A 41 8.11 15.26 -11.65
C ILE A 41 7.34 14.82 -12.89
N LYS A 42 6.09 14.35 -12.74
CA LYS A 42 5.22 13.97 -13.87
C LYS A 42 5.00 15.14 -14.83
N GLU A 43 4.68 16.32 -14.30
CA GLU A 43 4.48 17.53 -15.10
C GLU A 43 5.73 17.89 -15.93
N VAL A 44 6.90 17.93 -15.29
CA VAL A 44 8.15 18.34 -15.96
C VAL A 44 8.60 17.36 -17.02
N THR A 45 8.43 16.06 -16.74
CA THR A 45 8.91 14.99 -17.63
C THR A 45 7.90 14.58 -18.70
N GLY A 46 6.63 14.98 -18.55
CA GLY A 46 5.52 14.48 -19.38
C GLY A 46 5.22 13.00 -19.19
N ASN A 47 5.88 12.33 -18.26
CA ASN A 47 5.68 10.91 -17.96
C ASN A 47 4.66 10.76 -16.83
N THR A 48 3.45 10.30 -17.17
CA THR A 48 2.35 10.14 -16.23
C THR A 48 2.48 8.92 -15.32
N ASP A 49 3.31 7.94 -15.68
CA ASP A 49 3.58 6.74 -14.89
C ASP A 49 5.08 6.36 -14.89
N PRO A 50 5.91 7.08 -14.12
CA PRO A 50 7.35 6.81 -14.04
C PRO A 50 7.71 5.40 -13.50
N TYR A 51 6.79 4.76 -12.78
CA TYR A 51 6.99 3.45 -12.15
C TYR A 51 6.40 2.28 -12.94
N ARG A 52 5.83 2.52 -14.12
CA ARG A 52 5.17 1.47 -14.94
C ARG A 52 6.02 0.20 -15.08
N ALA A 53 7.27 0.34 -15.50
CA ALA A 53 8.14 -0.82 -15.71
C ALA A 53 8.42 -1.60 -14.42
N ILE A 54 8.47 -0.90 -13.28
CA ILE A 54 8.62 -1.52 -11.95
C ILE A 54 7.35 -2.29 -11.62
N LYS A 55 6.17 -1.68 -11.72
CA LYS A 55 4.87 -2.34 -11.46
C LYS A 55 4.67 -3.59 -12.31
N GLU A 56 4.97 -3.50 -13.61
CA GLU A 56 4.88 -4.64 -14.52
C GLU A 56 5.84 -5.77 -14.12
N LYS A 57 7.07 -5.44 -13.71
CA LYS A 57 8.05 -6.41 -13.18
C LYS A 57 7.55 -7.06 -11.89
N GLU A 58 7.06 -6.26 -10.93
CA GLU A 58 6.49 -6.73 -9.66
C GLU A 58 5.37 -7.74 -9.89
N MET A 59 4.38 -7.34 -10.67
CA MET A 59 3.21 -8.16 -10.97
C MET A 59 3.59 -9.46 -11.69
N ALA A 60 4.54 -9.41 -12.62
CA ALA A 60 5.01 -10.60 -13.34
C ALA A 60 5.70 -11.60 -12.39
N ILE A 61 6.59 -11.12 -11.51
CA ILE A 61 7.29 -11.95 -10.52
C ILE A 61 6.31 -12.61 -9.55
N VAL A 62 5.39 -11.80 -8.99
CA VAL A 62 4.44 -12.31 -8.02
C VAL A 62 3.49 -13.32 -8.67
N ARG A 63 3.01 -13.04 -9.89
CA ARG A 63 2.19 -13.97 -10.66
C ARG A 63 2.92 -15.31 -10.93
N GLU A 64 4.20 -15.26 -11.29
CA GLU A 64 5.02 -16.46 -11.53
C GLU A 64 5.14 -17.31 -10.26
N LEU A 65 5.37 -16.66 -9.11
CA LEU A 65 5.62 -17.33 -7.85
C LEU A 65 4.36 -17.62 -7.01
N TYR A 66 3.20 -17.13 -7.45
CA TYR A 66 1.96 -17.16 -6.65
C TYR A 66 1.65 -18.55 -6.11
N SER A 67 1.58 -19.57 -6.97
CA SER A 67 1.23 -20.94 -6.57
C SER A 67 2.23 -21.56 -5.60
N GLU A 68 3.54 -21.28 -5.81
CA GLU A 68 4.61 -21.75 -4.92
C GLU A 68 4.47 -21.12 -3.55
N ILE A 69 4.31 -19.79 -3.49
CA ILE A 69 4.27 -19.05 -2.23
C ILE A 69 3.00 -19.36 -1.44
N VAL A 70 1.82 -19.34 -2.10
CA VAL A 70 0.55 -19.63 -1.43
C VAL A 70 0.54 -21.02 -0.81
N SER A 71 1.17 -22.01 -1.44
CA SER A 71 1.25 -23.36 -0.90
C SER A 71 2.00 -23.47 0.44
N GLN A 72 2.76 -22.46 0.84
CA GLN A 72 3.50 -22.42 2.10
C GLN A 72 2.62 -21.91 3.28
N TYR A 73 1.44 -21.36 2.98
CA TYR A 73 0.52 -20.79 3.96
C TYR A 73 -0.72 -21.67 4.12
N LYS A 74 -1.23 -21.75 5.34
CA LYS A 74 -2.46 -22.49 5.64
C LYS A 74 -3.69 -21.68 5.23
N ASP A 75 -4.83 -22.37 5.06
CA ASP A 75 -6.13 -21.73 4.84
C ASP A 75 -6.68 -21.17 6.17
N ASP A 76 -5.97 -20.22 6.74
CA ASP A 76 -6.41 -19.47 7.92
C ASP A 76 -6.05 -17.97 7.79
N MET A 77 -6.75 -17.15 8.55
CA MET A 77 -6.63 -15.70 8.46
C MET A 77 -5.22 -15.20 8.78
N LYS A 78 -4.57 -15.74 9.78
CA LYS A 78 -3.24 -15.30 10.21
C LYS A 78 -2.20 -15.52 9.11
N ASP A 79 -2.26 -16.67 8.47
CA ASP A 79 -1.38 -17.00 7.35
C ASP A 79 -1.73 -16.15 6.11
N PHE A 80 -3.01 -15.82 5.87
CA PHE A 80 -3.38 -14.90 4.81
C PHE A 80 -2.94 -13.45 5.07
N ILE A 81 -2.92 -12.98 6.33
CA ILE A 81 -2.34 -11.66 6.68
C ILE A 81 -0.84 -11.67 6.38
N LYS A 82 -0.11 -12.74 6.75
CA LYS A 82 1.31 -12.88 6.42
C LYS A 82 1.54 -12.87 4.92
N LEU A 83 0.75 -13.64 4.16
CA LEU A 83 0.82 -13.69 2.71
C LEU A 83 0.61 -12.30 2.07
N ALA A 84 -0.43 -11.59 2.49
CA ALA A 84 -0.68 -10.22 2.04
C ALA A 84 0.47 -9.25 2.38
N THR A 85 1.30 -9.58 3.39
CA THR A 85 2.43 -8.76 3.81
C THR A 85 3.73 -9.09 3.05
N VAL A 86 3.85 -10.28 2.47
CA VAL A 86 5.09 -10.76 1.80
C VAL A 86 5.60 -9.74 0.79
N ALA A 87 4.77 -9.30 -0.14
CA ALA A 87 5.20 -8.40 -1.20
C ALA A 87 5.44 -6.96 -0.71
N ASN A 88 4.88 -6.55 0.44
CA ASN A 88 5.15 -5.23 1.02
C ASN A 88 6.61 -5.06 1.45
N ALA A 89 7.30 -6.17 1.74
CA ALA A 89 8.71 -6.18 2.13
C ALA A 89 9.67 -6.11 0.95
N LEU A 90 9.20 -6.36 -0.27
CA LEU A 90 10.07 -6.50 -1.42
C LEU A 90 10.66 -5.15 -1.87
N ASP A 91 11.89 -5.22 -2.30
CA ASP A 91 12.60 -4.13 -2.97
C ASP A 91 12.85 -4.53 -4.44
N PHE A 92 11.99 -4.06 -5.32
CA PHE A 92 12.06 -4.37 -6.75
C PHE A 92 13.16 -3.61 -7.52
N PHE A 93 13.93 -2.78 -6.83
CA PHE A 93 15.18 -2.22 -7.38
C PHE A 93 16.35 -3.21 -7.31
N LYS A 94 16.22 -4.28 -6.51
CA LYS A 94 17.19 -5.37 -6.44
C LYS A 94 17.18 -6.24 -7.70
N GLU A 95 18.20 -7.06 -7.81
CA GLU A 95 18.28 -8.09 -8.85
C GLU A 95 17.14 -9.12 -8.69
N LEU A 96 16.69 -9.67 -9.82
CA LEU A 96 15.55 -10.59 -9.86
C LEU A 96 15.72 -11.80 -8.94
N GLY A 97 16.92 -12.35 -8.86
CA GLY A 97 17.24 -13.50 -7.99
C GLY A 97 17.03 -13.16 -6.51
N GLU A 98 17.52 -12.01 -6.08
CA GLU A 98 17.37 -11.54 -4.69
C GLU A 98 15.89 -11.29 -4.33
N VAL A 99 15.12 -10.69 -5.26
CA VAL A 99 13.68 -10.49 -5.07
C VAL A 99 12.95 -11.82 -4.91
N LYS A 100 13.28 -12.83 -5.75
CA LYS A 100 12.69 -14.17 -5.64
C LYS A 100 13.09 -14.91 -4.37
N GLU A 101 14.27 -14.66 -3.82
CA GLU A 101 14.68 -15.17 -2.51
C GLU A 101 13.95 -14.46 -1.36
N ASP A 102 13.81 -13.14 -1.43
CA ASP A 102 13.14 -12.35 -0.38
C ASP A 102 11.67 -12.75 -0.25
N ILE A 103 10.96 -13.00 -1.35
CA ILE A 103 9.55 -13.38 -1.34
C ILE A 103 9.29 -14.76 -0.70
N ARG A 104 10.31 -15.63 -0.64
CA ARG A 104 10.24 -16.95 0.00
C ARG A 104 10.51 -16.91 1.51
N LYS A 105 10.99 -15.78 2.02
CA LYS A 105 11.26 -15.64 3.46
C LYS A 105 9.98 -15.61 4.27
N PRO A 106 9.92 -16.32 5.41
CA PRO A 106 8.73 -16.33 6.23
C PRO A 106 8.48 -14.94 6.87
N VAL A 107 7.23 -14.51 6.88
CA VAL A 107 6.81 -13.33 7.61
C VAL A 107 6.60 -13.68 9.09
N ASN A 108 7.34 -12.97 9.96
CA ASN A 108 7.16 -13.05 11.41
C ASN A 108 6.84 -11.65 11.94
N PHE A 109 5.65 -11.47 12.49
CA PHE A 109 5.22 -10.19 13.02
C PHE A 109 5.89 -9.89 14.36
N THR A 110 6.45 -8.68 14.49
CA THR A 110 6.96 -8.15 15.77
C THR A 110 5.81 -7.64 16.64
N ILE A 111 4.77 -7.07 16.02
CA ILE A 111 3.46 -6.78 16.61
C ILE A 111 2.45 -7.63 15.84
N ASP A 112 1.67 -8.44 16.53
CA ASP A 112 0.73 -9.41 15.95
C ASP A 112 -0.63 -9.37 16.65
N ASP A 113 -1.51 -8.52 16.15
CA ASP A 113 -2.91 -8.41 16.58
C ASP A 113 -3.86 -9.18 15.64
N SER A 114 -3.38 -10.22 14.93
CA SER A 114 -4.20 -11.00 14.00
C SER A 114 -5.44 -11.58 14.66
N ASP A 115 -5.32 -12.07 15.91
CA ASP A 115 -6.47 -12.59 16.65
C ASP A 115 -7.48 -11.51 16.99
N CYS A 116 -7.02 -10.29 17.31
CA CYS A 116 -7.90 -9.13 17.52
C CYS A 116 -8.66 -8.75 16.24
N LEU A 117 -8.00 -8.80 15.07
CA LEU A 117 -8.64 -8.60 13.78
C LEU A 117 -9.78 -9.61 13.56
N LYS A 118 -9.54 -10.88 13.87
CA LYS A 118 -10.55 -11.94 13.70
C LYS A 118 -11.80 -11.68 14.54
N GLU A 119 -11.62 -11.27 15.79
CA GLU A 119 -12.76 -10.93 16.65
C GLU A 119 -13.50 -9.67 16.15
N LYS A 120 -12.76 -8.67 15.66
CA LYS A 120 -13.33 -7.46 15.08
C LYS A 120 -14.17 -7.76 13.85
N LEU A 121 -13.69 -8.61 12.95
CA LEU A 121 -14.41 -9.02 11.74
C LEU A 121 -15.74 -9.72 12.01
N LYS A 122 -15.87 -10.46 13.12
CA LYS A 122 -17.14 -11.12 13.47
C LYS A 122 -18.29 -10.14 13.74
N GLY A 123 -17.98 -8.90 14.13
CA GLY A 123 -18.94 -7.83 14.40
C GLY A 123 -18.97 -6.74 13.32
N ALA A 124 -18.14 -6.85 12.30
CA ALA A 124 -18.10 -5.89 11.21
C ALA A 124 -19.11 -6.24 10.11
N SER A 125 -19.75 -5.25 9.54
CA SER A 125 -20.58 -5.35 8.34
C SER A 125 -19.81 -4.87 7.10
N GLU A 126 -18.99 -3.82 7.25
CA GLU A 126 -18.25 -3.16 6.17
C GLU A 126 -16.76 -3.06 6.50
N VAL A 127 -15.93 -3.55 5.57
CA VAL A 127 -14.47 -3.48 5.62
C VAL A 127 -13.95 -2.67 4.46
N LEU A 128 -13.15 -1.66 4.75
CA LEU A 128 -12.42 -0.90 3.75
C LEU A 128 -10.97 -1.42 3.68
N TYR A 129 -10.59 -2.06 2.57
CA TYR A 129 -9.26 -2.59 2.36
C TYR A 129 -8.43 -1.62 1.52
N LEU A 130 -7.50 -0.89 2.15
CA LEU A 130 -6.63 0.08 1.51
C LEU A 130 -5.39 -0.62 0.97
N ALA A 131 -5.33 -0.81 -0.34
CA ALA A 131 -4.25 -1.49 -1.03
C ALA A 131 -2.99 -0.61 -1.17
N ASP A 132 -1.81 -1.23 -1.20
CA ASP A 132 -0.52 -0.56 -1.34
C ASP A 132 0.07 -0.81 -2.75
N ASN A 133 1.05 -1.69 -2.91
CA ASN A 133 1.79 -1.85 -4.16
C ASN A 133 1.09 -2.76 -5.17
N ALA A 134 1.31 -2.50 -6.47
CA ALA A 134 0.72 -3.29 -7.55
C ALA A 134 1.11 -4.77 -7.51
N GLY A 135 2.33 -5.09 -7.09
CA GLY A 135 2.77 -6.48 -6.92
C GLY A 135 2.05 -7.26 -5.82
N GLU A 136 1.35 -6.58 -4.90
CA GLU A 136 0.67 -7.21 -3.77
C GLU A 136 -0.68 -7.81 -4.13
N VAL A 137 -1.30 -7.39 -5.24
CA VAL A 137 -2.69 -7.73 -5.61
C VAL A 137 -3.00 -9.23 -5.59
N TYR A 138 -2.07 -10.05 -6.04
CA TYR A 138 -2.27 -11.50 -6.04
C TYR A 138 -2.31 -12.09 -4.63
N PHE A 139 -1.50 -11.56 -3.72
CA PHE A 139 -1.40 -12.03 -2.33
C PHE A 139 -2.47 -11.43 -1.41
N ASP A 140 -3.11 -10.33 -1.83
CA ASP A 140 -4.27 -9.76 -1.14
C ASP A 140 -5.53 -10.62 -1.31
N LEU A 141 -5.69 -11.27 -2.47
CA LEU A 141 -6.90 -12.00 -2.83
C LEU A 141 -7.32 -13.08 -1.80
N PRO A 142 -6.44 -13.95 -1.28
CA PRO A 142 -6.82 -14.95 -0.28
C PRO A 142 -7.40 -14.32 0.98
N LEU A 143 -6.78 -13.23 1.47
CA LEU A 143 -7.25 -12.52 2.65
C LEU A 143 -8.61 -11.84 2.41
N ILE A 144 -8.78 -11.18 1.27
CA ILE A 144 -10.05 -10.53 0.89
C ILE A 144 -11.17 -11.55 0.78
N LYS A 145 -10.93 -12.70 0.09
CA LYS A 145 -11.90 -13.78 -0.01
C LYS A 145 -12.26 -14.36 1.37
N TRP A 146 -11.29 -14.41 2.27
CA TRP A 146 -11.52 -14.85 3.64
C TRP A 146 -12.36 -13.83 4.43
N MET A 147 -12.04 -12.53 4.35
CA MET A 147 -12.80 -11.45 5.03
C MET A 147 -14.25 -11.40 4.57
N ARG A 148 -14.52 -11.65 3.29
CA ARG A 148 -15.87 -11.69 2.69
C ARG A 148 -16.79 -12.78 3.26
N ARG A 149 -16.27 -13.71 4.04
CA ARG A 149 -17.09 -14.66 4.79
C ARG A 149 -17.79 -14.00 5.98
N TYR A 150 -17.38 -12.79 6.37
CA TYR A 150 -17.83 -12.09 7.57
C TYR A 150 -18.45 -10.73 7.25
N ALA A 151 -17.95 -10.01 6.29
CA ALA A 151 -18.32 -8.63 5.99
C ALA A 151 -18.21 -8.31 4.50
N ASP A 152 -18.88 -7.25 4.05
CA ASP A 152 -18.65 -6.69 2.72
C ASP A 152 -17.31 -5.99 2.68
N VAL A 153 -16.47 -6.34 1.68
CA VAL A 153 -15.12 -5.78 1.53
C VAL A 153 -15.06 -4.91 0.29
N THR A 154 -14.79 -3.63 0.49
CA THR A 154 -14.48 -2.67 -0.58
C THR A 154 -12.96 -2.54 -0.70
N TYR A 155 -12.43 -2.85 -1.89
CA TYR A 155 -11.00 -2.74 -2.20
C TYR A 155 -10.69 -1.34 -2.72
N VAL A 156 -9.73 -0.64 -2.10
CA VAL A 156 -9.41 0.75 -2.42
C VAL A 156 -8.04 0.84 -3.07
N VAL A 157 -7.98 1.48 -4.24
CA VAL A 157 -6.77 1.68 -5.04
C VAL A 157 -6.55 3.17 -5.35
N LYS A 158 -5.44 3.49 -6.02
CA LYS A 158 -5.20 4.87 -6.47
C LYS A 158 -5.95 5.17 -7.77
N PRO A 159 -6.43 6.42 -7.97
CA PRO A 159 -7.12 6.82 -9.20
C PRO A 159 -6.19 6.91 -10.42
N SER A 160 -4.91 7.18 -10.16
CA SER A 160 -3.86 7.29 -11.19
C SER A 160 -2.49 6.96 -10.60
N PRO A 161 -1.47 6.70 -11.43
CA PRO A 161 -0.16 6.24 -10.97
C PRO A 161 0.53 7.19 -9.99
N VAL A 162 0.97 6.66 -8.86
CA VAL A 162 1.86 7.28 -7.88
C VAL A 162 2.77 6.19 -7.32
N GLN A 163 4.08 6.38 -7.40
CA GLN A 163 5.04 5.32 -7.06
C GLN A 163 4.64 3.99 -7.73
N ASN A 164 4.81 2.87 -7.03
CA ASN A 164 4.35 1.55 -7.46
C ASN A 164 3.00 1.14 -6.84
N ASP A 165 2.25 2.10 -6.28
CA ASP A 165 0.91 1.84 -5.75
C ASP A 165 -0.03 1.32 -6.84
N VAL A 166 -0.93 0.41 -6.43
CA VAL A 166 -1.88 -0.20 -7.35
C VAL A 166 -2.96 0.79 -7.81
N THR A 167 -3.27 0.73 -9.09
CA THR A 167 -4.39 1.45 -9.72
C THR A 167 -5.42 0.47 -10.25
N ILE A 168 -6.62 0.98 -10.58
CA ILE A 168 -7.67 0.14 -11.22
C ILE A 168 -7.20 -0.42 -12.57
N GLU A 169 -6.37 0.34 -13.29
CA GLU A 169 -5.80 -0.10 -14.57
C GLU A 169 -4.83 -1.28 -14.40
N ASP A 170 -4.05 -1.31 -13.31
CA ASP A 170 -3.16 -2.43 -13.00
C ASP A 170 -3.97 -3.71 -12.72
N ILE A 171 -5.07 -3.61 -11.99
CA ILE A 171 -5.98 -4.73 -11.72
C ILE A 171 -6.62 -5.26 -13.00
N ARG A 172 -7.09 -4.36 -13.88
CA ARG A 172 -7.67 -4.72 -15.19
C ARG A 172 -6.67 -5.45 -16.06
N LYS A 173 -5.44 -4.96 -16.17
CA LYS A 173 -4.36 -5.63 -16.91
C LYS A 173 -4.02 -7.00 -16.35
N ALA A 174 -4.14 -7.18 -15.04
CA ALA A 174 -3.97 -8.47 -14.39
C ALA A 174 -5.14 -9.45 -14.64
N GLY A 175 -6.28 -8.96 -15.10
CA GLY A 175 -7.51 -9.76 -15.27
C GLY A 175 -8.14 -10.16 -13.94
N LEU A 176 -7.98 -9.33 -12.90
CA LEU A 176 -8.42 -9.64 -11.53
C LEU A 176 -9.62 -8.79 -11.05
N GLU A 177 -10.21 -7.97 -11.91
CA GLU A 177 -11.26 -7.01 -11.51
C GLU A 177 -12.46 -7.74 -10.86
N ASP A 178 -12.93 -8.83 -11.47
CA ASP A 178 -14.04 -9.62 -10.94
C ASP A 178 -13.71 -10.32 -9.60
N GLU A 179 -12.44 -10.64 -9.36
CA GLU A 179 -11.98 -11.29 -8.14
C GLU A 179 -12.05 -10.36 -6.92
N PHE A 180 -11.81 -9.07 -7.13
CA PHE A 180 -11.87 -8.05 -6.07
C PHE A 180 -13.29 -7.53 -5.79
N GLY A 181 -14.27 -7.80 -6.66
CA GLY A 181 -15.65 -7.33 -6.51
C GLY A 181 -15.75 -5.80 -6.49
N ARG A 182 -16.20 -5.20 -5.37
CA ARG A 182 -16.30 -3.74 -5.28
C ARG A 182 -14.92 -3.10 -5.15
N ILE A 183 -14.57 -2.28 -6.14
CA ILE A 183 -13.33 -1.50 -6.16
C ILE A 183 -13.70 -0.02 -6.25
N ILE A 184 -13.11 0.80 -5.39
CA ILE A 184 -13.17 2.27 -5.47
C ILE A 184 -11.76 2.86 -5.49
N THR A 185 -11.67 4.17 -5.73
CA THR A 185 -10.38 4.87 -5.64
C THR A 185 -10.37 5.86 -4.48
N THR A 186 -9.16 6.17 -3.99
CA THR A 186 -8.96 7.25 -3.00
C THR A 186 -9.36 8.63 -3.52
N GLY A 187 -9.50 8.80 -4.85
CA GLY A 187 -9.73 10.10 -5.48
C GLY A 187 -8.50 11.00 -5.58
N VAL A 188 -7.40 10.62 -4.93
CA VAL A 188 -6.12 11.35 -4.96
C VAL A 188 -4.96 10.40 -5.19
N ALA A 189 -4.03 10.76 -6.09
CA ALA A 189 -2.81 10.00 -6.36
C ALA A 189 -1.70 10.43 -5.39
N SER A 190 -1.77 9.96 -4.15
CA SER A 190 -0.79 10.20 -3.09
C SER A 190 -0.25 8.91 -2.51
N PRO A 191 1.03 8.84 -2.10
CA PRO A 191 1.54 7.72 -1.32
C PRO A 191 0.87 7.71 0.07
N GLY A 192 -0.08 6.82 0.33
CA GLY A 192 -1.00 6.93 1.47
C GLY A 192 -2.25 7.74 1.12
N ILE A 193 -2.71 8.64 1.97
CA ILE A 193 -3.92 9.45 1.75
C ILE A 193 -3.75 10.90 2.21
N VAL A 194 -4.10 11.86 1.36
CA VAL A 194 -4.30 13.27 1.71
C VAL A 194 -5.82 13.49 1.77
N PHE A 195 -6.38 13.44 2.96
CA PHE A 195 -7.83 13.39 3.20
C PHE A 195 -8.58 14.57 2.56
N ASP A 196 -8.01 15.78 2.63
CA ASP A 196 -8.63 16.98 2.06
C ASP A 196 -8.82 16.88 0.55
N LEU A 197 -7.97 16.10 -0.12
CA LEU A 197 -7.99 15.89 -1.59
C LEU A 197 -8.72 14.60 -1.99
N ALA A 198 -9.12 13.78 -1.03
CA ALA A 198 -9.81 12.53 -1.30
C ALA A 198 -11.21 12.75 -1.88
N SER A 199 -11.70 11.80 -2.67
CA SER A 199 -13.05 11.87 -3.22
C SER A 199 -14.12 11.77 -2.14
N GLU A 200 -15.30 12.37 -2.39
CA GLU A 200 -16.44 12.25 -1.48
C GLU A 200 -16.96 10.80 -1.36
N GLU A 201 -16.78 9.99 -2.40
CA GLU A 201 -17.08 8.57 -2.34
C GLU A 201 -16.16 7.87 -1.32
N PHE A 202 -14.84 8.07 -1.44
CA PHE A 202 -13.88 7.49 -0.48
C PHE A 202 -14.16 7.95 0.96
N LYS A 203 -14.43 9.25 1.17
CA LYS A 203 -14.71 9.79 2.50
C LYS A 203 -15.94 9.12 3.13
N ARG A 204 -17.04 8.97 2.37
CA ARG A 204 -18.23 8.27 2.87
C ARG A 204 -17.94 6.83 3.26
N GLU A 205 -17.27 6.07 2.40
CA GLU A 205 -16.88 4.67 2.67
C GLU A 205 -15.95 4.57 3.88
N PHE A 206 -15.02 5.51 4.00
CA PHE A 206 -14.10 5.56 5.14
C PHE A 206 -14.81 5.86 6.46
N GLU A 207 -15.82 6.73 6.46
CA GLU A 207 -16.60 7.06 7.64
C GLU A 207 -17.53 5.93 8.07
N SER A 208 -18.14 5.22 7.11
CA SER A 208 -19.09 4.14 7.39
C SER A 208 -18.42 2.82 7.76
N ALA A 209 -17.18 2.57 7.33
CA ALA A 209 -16.50 1.29 7.55
C ALA A 209 -16.31 0.96 9.04
N ASP A 210 -16.71 -0.23 9.45
CA ASP A 210 -16.50 -0.78 10.79
C ASP A 210 -15.04 -1.14 11.04
N LEU A 211 -14.32 -1.48 9.96
CA LEU A 211 -12.91 -1.87 9.97
C LEU A 211 -12.19 -1.33 8.73
N ILE A 212 -11.02 -0.75 8.94
CA ILE A 212 -10.13 -0.25 7.89
C ILE A 212 -8.84 -1.06 7.94
N PHE A 213 -8.65 -1.94 6.96
CA PHE A 213 -7.43 -2.70 6.78
C PHE A 213 -6.48 -1.90 5.89
N ALA A 214 -5.43 -1.33 6.46
CA ALA A 214 -4.53 -0.40 5.78
C ALA A 214 -3.16 -1.04 5.55
N LYS A 215 -2.75 -1.14 4.28
CA LYS A 215 -1.48 -1.72 3.88
C LYS A 215 -0.40 -0.65 3.66
N GLY A 216 0.81 -0.99 4.09
CA GLY A 216 2.02 -0.19 3.84
C GLY A 216 2.21 1.01 4.75
N MET A 217 3.43 1.58 4.64
CA MET A 217 3.82 2.71 5.48
C MET A 217 3.07 3.99 5.15
N GLY A 218 2.75 4.22 3.87
CA GLY A 218 2.08 5.46 3.43
C GLY A 218 0.73 5.66 4.11
N TYR A 219 -0.08 4.61 4.22
CA TYR A 219 -1.34 4.70 4.98
C TYR A 219 -1.11 4.80 6.47
N TYR A 220 -0.12 4.12 7.04
CA TYR A 220 0.23 4.29 8.44
C TYR A 220 0.62 5.74 8.74
N GLU A 221 1.50 6.35 7.94
CA GLU A 221 1.94 7.74 8.11
C GLU A 221 0.79 8.75 8.03
N SER A 222 -0.20 8.50 7.17
CA SER A 222 -1.34 9.41 7.01
C SER A 222 -2.49 9.18 7.99
N LEU A 223 -2.73 7.94 8.42
CA LEU A 223 -3.88 7.60 9.26
C LEU A 223 -3.56 7.51 10.75
N SER A 224 -2.29 7.31 11.13
CA SER A 224 -1.88 7.24 12.54
C SER A 224 -2.01 8.59 13.28
N GLU A 225 -2.12 9.69 12.54
CA GLU A 225 -2.42 11.03 13.07
C GLU A 225 -3.89 11.21 13.44
N LEU A 226 -4.78 10.31 12.95
CA LEU A 226 -6.20 10.36 13.27
C LEU A 226 -6.47 9.80 14.68
N PRO A 227 -7.57 10.23 15.34
CA PRO A 227 -7.96 9.66 16.62
C PRO A 227 -8.10 8.15 16.56
N LYS A 228 -7.50 7.45 17.52
CA LYS A 228 -7.62 5.99 17.63
C LYS A 228 -9.08 5.61 17.93
N GLN A 229 -9.65 4.77 17.07
CA GLN A 229 -11.05 4.36 17.14
C GLN A 229 -11.21 2.84 17.32
N GLY A 230 -10.11 2.10 17.43
CA GLY A 230 -10.12 0.64 17.50
C GLY A 230 -10.63 -0.01 16.20
N ARG A 231 -10.57 0.69 15.06
CA ARG A 231 -11.02 0.18 13.75
C ARG A 231 -9.95 0.19 12.64
N PHE A 232 -8.75 0.70 12.94
CA PHE A 232 -7.63 0.67 12.00
C PHE A 232 -6.78 -0.57 12.24
N PHE A 233 -6.64 -1.40 11.22
CA PHE A 233 -5.69 -2.51 11.24
C PHE A 233 -4.58 -2.24 10.24
N TYR A 234 -3.40 -1.95 10.76
CA TYR A 234 -2.22 -1.69 9.94
C TYR A 234 -1.43 -2.97 9.65
N CYS A 235 -1.11 -3.20 8.39
CA CYS A 235 -0.34 -4.35 7.93
C CYS A 235 0.83 -3.85 7.06
N LEU A 236 2.06 -3.84 7.62
CA LEU A 236 3.20 -3.22 6.96
C LEU A 236 4.54 -3.81 7.39
N MET A 237 5.59 -3.48 6.64
CA MET A 237 6.98 -3.56 7.09
C MET A 237 7.49 -2.17 7.41
N ALA A 238 8.06 -1.97 8.61
CA ALA A 238 8.63 -0.71 9.06
C ALA A 238 10.02 -0.47 8.43
N LYS A 239 10.06 0.01 7.17
CA LYS A 239 11.29 0.12 6.36
C LYS A 239 12.19 1.31 6.71
N CYS A 240 11.71 2.27 7.50
CA CYS A 240 12.47 3.47 7.85
C CYS A 240 12.49 3.74 9.36
N LYS A 241 13.52 4.47 9.81
CA LYS A 241 13.69 4.82 11.24
C LYS A 241 12.50 5.58 11.85
N PRO A 242 11.89 6.59 11.19
CA PRO A 242 10.75 7.30 11.76
C PRO A 242 9.56 6.37 12.05
N VAL A 243 9.14 5.57 11.08
CA VAL A 243 8.02 4.63 11.25
C VAL A 243 8.35 3.55 12.29
N ALA A 244 9.54 2.96 12.24
CA ALA A 244 9.97 1.97 13.22
C ALA A 244 9.96 2.53 14.66
N ARG A 245 10.43 3.77 14.84
CA ARG A 245 10.41 4.46 16.14
C ARG A 245 8.99 4.76 16.62
N SER A 246 8.10 5.21 15.73
CA SER A 246 6.70 5.48 16.04
C SER A 246 5.96 4.22 16.50
N LEU A 247 6.28 3.07 15.89
CA LEU A 247 5.72 1.76 16.24
C LEU A 247 6.42 1.09 17.44
N GLY A 248 7.58 1.59 17.87
CA GLY A 248 8.38 0.98 18.94
C GLY A 248 9.02 -0.37 18.53
N VAL A 249 9.32 -0.56 17.25
CA VAL A 249 9.90 -1.80 16.70
C VAL A 249 11.26 -1.53 16.03
N PRO A 250 12.11 -2.53 15.82
CA PRO A 250 13.29 -2.42 14.96
C PRO A 250 12.93 -2.08 13.51
N VAL A 251 13.85 -1.43 12.78
CA VAL A 251 13.71 -1.25 11.32
C VAL A 251 13.66 -2.63 10.65
N ASN A 252 12.87 -2.73 9.58
CA ASN A 252 12.56 -3.97 8.86
C ASN A 252 11.71 -4.98 9.64
N SER A 253 11.04 -4.55 10.70
CA SER A 253 10.02 -5.37 11.38
C SER A 253 8.72 -5.42 10.61
N TYR A 254 8.12 -6.60 10.54
CA TYR A 254 6.73 -6.77 10.11
C TYR A 254 5.77 -6.46 11.26
N VAL A 255 4.69 -5.77 10.94
CA VAL A 255 3.67 -5.33 11.89
C VAL A 255 2.29 -5.64 11.36
N ALA A 256 1.46 -6.26 12.22
CA ALA A 256 0.03 -6.46 12.06
C ALA A 256 -0.64 -5.94 13.33
N MET A 257 -1.12 -4.69 13.31
CA MET A 257 -1.50 -3.94 14.52
C MET A 257 -2.91 -3.35 14.42
N LEU A 258 -3.73 -3.57 15.43
CA LEU A 258 -5.05 -2.93 15.59
C LEU A 258 -4.94 -1.66 16.45
N CYS A 259 -5.54 -0.54 15.98
CA CYS A 259 -5.56 0.76 16.68
C CYS A 259 -6.96 1.39 16.72
#